data_dc077dd2e2d4d8553951dbf6feb7ab8c
#
_entry.id   dc077dd2e2d4d8553951dbf6feb7ab8c
#
_cell.length_a   1.000
_cell.length_b   1.000
_cell.length_c   1.000
_cell.angle_alpha   90.00
_cell.angle_beta   90.00
_cell.angle_gamma   90.00
#
_symmetry.space_group_name_H-M   'P 1'
#
loop_
_entity.id
_entity.type
_entity.pdbx_description
1 polymer ?
#
loop_
_entity_poly.entity_id
_entity_poly.type
_entity_poly.pdbx_seq_one_letter_code
_entity_poly.pdbx_strand_id
1 'polypeptide(L)'
;MSEASVKLLSRGVETLTDQELLELLLDDGDSERLAGALLSSFEGRLAGMGQPPRRVLAARELGPDPIGSSNDVVRIFRPLLTEMKHEECWCLYLNTGNRIVERQRVSQGGVQATVVDHRLVIKRALELLATQIILVHNHPSGAALPSEQDKILTKKIAEAAALFDIRLLDHLIIARGGEYSFRQSGLLQ
;
A
#
# COMPACT_ATOMS: atom_id res chain seq x y z
N MET A 1 29.01 2.85 -0.81
CA MET A 1 28.51 1.83 -1.77
C MET A 1 28.62 0.48 -1.09
N SER A 2 27.57 -0.32 -1.12
CA SER A 2 27.58 -1.69 -0.57
C SER A 2 28.46 -2.62 -1.42
N GLU A 3 28.90 -3.73 -0.83
CA GLU A 3 29.67 -4.76 -1.56
C GLU A 3 28.89 -5.28 -2.78
N ALA A 4 27.56 -5.46 -2.62
CA ALA A 4 26.66 -5.84 -3.69
C ALA A 4 26.62 -4.81 -4.83
N SER A 5 26.67 -3.50 -4.52
CA SER A 5 26.72 -2.43 -5.54
C SER A 5 28.02 -2.48 -6.35
N VAL A 6 29.17 -2.73 -5.71
CA VAL A 6 30.47 -2.86 -6.38
C VAL A 6 30.49 -4.10 -7.29
N LYS A 7 29.95 -5.20 -6.80
CA LYS A 7 29.86 -6.47 -7.54
C LYS A 7 28.93 -6.35 -8.76
N LEU A 8 27.77 -5.67 -8.61
CA LEU A 8 26.86 -5.37 -9.72
C LEU A 8 27.55 -4.61 -10.86
N LEU A 9 28.27 -3.52 -10.51
CA LEU A 9 28.93 -2.64 -11.47
C LEU A 9 30.12 -3.31 -12.17
N SER A 10 30.81 -4.21 -11.47
CA SER A 10 32.03 -4.84 -11.99
C SER A 10 31.81 -6.16 -12.72
N ARG A 11 30.78 -6.91 -12.37
CA ARG A 11 30.61 -8.30 -12.83
C ARG A 11 29.20 -8.63 -13.37
N GLY A 12 28.25 -7.69 -13.26
CA GLY A 12 26.85 -7.88 -13.71
C GLY A 12 25.94 -8.55 -12.68
N VAL A 13 24.64 -8.47 -12.96
CA VAL A 13 23.57 -8.91 -12.06
C VAL A 13 23.57 -10.43 -11.82
N GLU A 14 23.99 -11.22 -12.80
CA GLU A 14 24.03 -12.68 -12.74
C GLU A 14 25.06 -13.23 -11.73
N THR A 15 25.93 -12.38 -11.21
CA THR A 15 26.92 -12.77 -10.19
C THR A 15 26.44 -12.51 -8.77
N LEU A 16 25.29 -11.87 -8.62
CA LEU A 16 24.71 -11.53 -7.31
C LEU A 16 23.92 -12.72 -6.76
N THR A 17 24.02 -12.93 -5.45
CA THR A 17 23.12 -13.82 -4.73
C THR A 17 21.74 -13.19 -4.59
N ASP A 18 20.72 -13.99 -4.30
CA ASP A 18 19.36 -13.52 -4.05
C ASP A 18 19.31 -12.52 -2.88
N GLN A 19 20.16 -12.71 -1.86
CA GLN A 19 20.29 -11.78 -0.74
C GLN A 19 20.88 -10.45 -1.18
N GLU A 20 21.99 -10.45 -1.93
CA GLU A 20 22.62 -9.24 -2.45
C GLU A 20 21.70 -8.46 -3.39
N LEU A 21 20.88 -9.16 -4.20
CA LEU A 21 19.85 -8.53 -5.02
C LEU A 21 18.79 -7.83 -4.17
N LEU A 22 18.30 -8.48 -3.10
CA LEU A 22 17.32 -7.88 -2.21
C LEU A 22 17.90 -6.71 -1.41
N GLU A 23 19.15 -6.79 -0.96
CA GLU A 23 19.84 -5.68 -0.28
C GLU A 23 19.95 -4.44 -1.16
N LEU A 24 20.26 -4.63 -2.46
CA LEU A 24 20.28 -3.54 -3.43
C LEU A 24 18.89 -2.96 -3.71
N LEU A 25 17.84 -3.78 -3.64
CA LEU A 25 16.47 -3.37 -3.86
C LEU A 25 15.87 -2.63 -2.66
N LEU A 26 16.28 -2.94 -1.45
CA LEU A 26 15.74 -2.37 -0.22
C LEU A 26 16.36 -1.01 0.13
N ASP A 27 17.63 -0.78 -0.23
CA ASP A 27 18.38 0.49 -0.16
C ASP A 27 18.10 1.36 1.09
N ASP A 28 18.06 0.72 2.26
CA ASP A 28 17.96 1.38 3.57
C ASP A 28 19.03 0.86 4.53
N GLY A 29 19.18 1.51 5.69
CA GLY A 29 20.18 1.16 6.67
C GLY A 29 20.03 -0.24 7.31
N ASP A 30 18.89 -0.92 7.07
CA ASP A 30 18.53 -2.25 7.58
C ASP A 30 18.36 -3.28 6.45
N SER A 31 18.80 -2.97 5.23
CA SER A 31 18.57 -3.78 4.02
C SER A 31 19.03 -5.23 4.17
N GLU A 32 20.19 -5.48 4.79
CA GLU A 32 20.72 -6.83 5.01
C GLU A 32 19.80 -7.66 5.92
N ARG A 33 19.33 -7.08 7.02
CA ARG A 33 18.40 -7.74 7.96
C ARG A 33 17.05 -8.03 7.32
N LEU A 34 16.52 -7.08 6.54
CA LEU A 34 15.25 -7.20 5.84
C LEU A 34 15.33 -8.22 4.70
N ALA A 35 16.42 -8.22 3.94
CA ALA A 35 16.67 -9.20 2.89
C ALA A 35 16.73 -10.63 3.46
N GLY A 36 17.48 -10.82 4.56
CA GLY A 36 17.56 -12.09 5.25
C GLY A 36 16.22 -12.59 5.79
N ALA A 37 15.41 -11.69 6.38
CA ALA A 37 14.08 -12.02 6.88
C ALA A 37 13.11 -12.40 5.75
N LEU A 38 13.17 -11.70 4.61
CA LEU A 38 12.37 -12.02 3.42
C LEU A 38 12.76 -13.38 2.84
N LEU A 39 14.05 -13.63 2.62
CA LEU A 39 14.54 -14.90 2.07
C LEU A 39 14.20 -16.10 2.95
N SER A 40 14.30 -15.96 4.29
CA SER A 40 13.96 -17.04 5.19
C SER A 40 12.48 -17.46 5.09
N SER A 41 11.59 -16.53 4.72
CA SER A 41 10.17 -16.79 4.45
C SER A 41 9.93 -17.59 3.15
N PHE A 42 10.94 -17.71 2.27
CA PHE A 42 10.88 -18.34 0.96
C PHE A 42 11.98 -19.40 0.76
N GLU A 43 12.31 -20.13 1.84
CA GLU A 43 13.32 -21.21 1.81
C GLU A 43 14.71 -20.74 1.27
N GLY A 44 15.02 -19.44 1.45
CA GLY A 44 16.30 -18.85 1.09
C GLY A 44 16.51 -18.55 -0.39
N ARG A 45 15.46 -18.59 -1.23
CA ARG A 45 15.60 -18.39 -2.69
C ARG A 45 14.52 -17.46 -3.25
N LEU A 46 14.92 -16.49 -4.08
CA LEU A 46 13.98 -15.65 -4.84
C LEU A 46 13.14 -16.43 -5.84
N ALA A 47 13.66 -17.51 -6.41
CA ALA A 47 12.94 -18.38 -7.34
C ALA A 47 11.67 -18.99 -6.72
N GLY A 48 11.62 -19.18 -5.38
CA GLY A 48 10.42 -19.63 -4.65
C GLY A 48 9.34 -18.55 -4.50
N MET A 49 9.65 -17.31 -4.79
CA MET A 49 8.73 -16.17 -4.64
C MET A 49 7.77 -15.99 -5.84
N GLY A 50 7.90 -16.78 -6.89
CA GLY A 50 7.16 -16.58 -8.16
C GLY A 50 7.28 -15.18 -8.68
N GLN A 51 7.57 -14.41 -9.31
CA GLN A 51 7.87 -12.98 -9.56
C GLN A 51 8.33 -12.23 -8.28
N PRO A 52 9.31 -11.30 -8.36
CA PRO A 52 9.76 -10.53 -7.21
C PRO A 52 8.54 -9.93 -6.51
N PRO A 53 8.45 -10.04 -5.18
CA PRO A 53 7.21 -9.68 -4.49
C PRO A 53 6.85 -8.26 -4.88
N ARG A 54 5.73 -8.11 -5.56
CA ARG A 54 5.16 -6.78 -5.93
C ARG A 54 5.13 -5.84 -4.72
N ARG A 55 5.08 -6.42 -3.50
CA ARG A 55 5.19 -5.71 -2.23
C ARG A 55 6.55 -5.03 -2.00
N VAL A 56 7.65 -5.62 -2.44
CA VAL A 56 9.01 -5.01 -2.29
C VAL A 56 9.17 -3.88 -3.31
N LEU A 57 8.71 -4.08 -4.54
CA LEU A 57 8.72 -3.03 -5.56
C LEU A 57 7.83 -1.84 -5.16
N ALA A 58 6.64 -2.12 -4.59
CA ALA A 58 5.76 -1.07 -4.12
C ALA A 58 6.27 -0.33 -2.87
N ALA A 59 7.10 -0.97 -2.03
CA ALA A 59 7.77 -0.27 -0.93
C ALA A 59 8.79 0.77 -1.44
N ARG A 60 9.39 0.54 -2.62
CA ARG A 60 10.32 1.49 -3.25
C ARG A 60 9.63 2.70 -3.89
N GLU A 61 8.34 2.56 -4.24
CA GLU A 61 7.53 3.64 -4.81
C GLU A 61 6.89 4.59 -3.78
N LEU A 62 7.23 4.45 -2.48
CA LEU A 62 7.03 5.50 -1.49
C LEU A 62 8.02 6.64 -1.79
N GLY A 63 7.99 7.14 -3.03
CA GLY A 63 8.81 8.25 -3.45
C GLY A 63 8.61 9.46 -2.55
N PRO A 64 9.59 10.37 -2.48
CA PRO A 64 9.50 11.60 -1.69
C PRO A 64 8.38 12.53 -2.17
N ASP A 65 7.71 12.21 -3.26
CA ASP A 65 6.72 13.06 -3.87
C ASP A 65 5.38 13.04 -3.13
N PRO A 66 4.76 14.19 -2.94
CA PRO A 66 3.44 14.28 -2.31
C PRO A 66 2.37 13.68 -3.23
N ILE A 67 1.34 13.09 -2.62
CA ILE A 67 0.13 12.66 -3.35
C ILE A 67 -0.61 13.89 -3.86
N GLY A 68 -0.59 14.10 -5.17
CA GLY A 68 -1.26 15.22 -5.84
C GLY A 68 -2.64 14.87 -6.40
N SER A 69 -2.89 13.57 -6.64
CA SER A 69 -4.11 13.10 -7.30
C SER A 69 -4.49 11.67 -6.91
N SER A 70 -5.73 11.27 -7.20
CA SER A 70 -6.18 9.87 -7.07
C SER A 70 -5.33 8.93 -7.94
N ASN A 71 -4.85 9.41 -9.11
CA ASN A 71 -4.01 8.61 -10.01
C ASN A 71 -2.67 8.20 -9.38
N ASP A 72 -2.10 9.02 -8.49
CA ASP A 72 -0.86 8.69 -7.79
C ASP A 72 -1.08 7.49 -6.87
N VAL A 73 -2.21 7.48 -6.17
CA VAL A 73 -2.62 6.36 -5.31
C VAL A 73 -2.92 5.12 -6.14
N VAL A 74 -3.62 5.27 -7.28
CA VAL A 74 -3.91 4.16 -8.20
C VAL A 74 -2.63 3.53 -8.71
N ARG A 75 -1.62 4.31 -9.09
CA ARG A 75 -0.31 3.79 -9.53
C ARG A 75 0.36 2.93 -8.45
N ILE A 76 0.26 3.34 -7.19
CA ILE A 76 0.84 2.61 -6.05
C ILE A 76 0.11 1.28 -5.82
N PHE A 77 -1.23 1.29 -5.85
CA PHE A 77 -2.02 0.15 -5.39
C PHE A 77 -2.50 -0.78 -6.50
N ARG A 78 -2.63 -0.33 -7.74
CA ARG A 78 -3.08 -1.17 -8.86
C ARG A 78 -2.21 -2.43 -9.04
N PRO A 79 -0.85 -2.36 -9.03
CA PRO A 79 -0.01 -3.55 -9.13
C PRO A 79 -0.18 -4.52 -7.96
N LEU A 80 -0.59 -4.01 -6.79
CA LEU A 80 -0.75 -4.81 -5.58
C LEU A 80 -2.10 -5.51 -5.52
N LEU A 81 -3.17 -4.83 -5.95
CA LEU A 81 -4.53 -5.20 -5.62
C LEU A 81 -5.31 -5.82 -6.79
N THR A 82 -4.97 -5.52 -8.05
CA THR A 82 -5.78 -5.94 -9.21
C THR A 82 -5.91 -7.45 -9.36
N GLU A 83 -4.87 -8.21 -9.02
CA GLU A 83 -4.84 -9.67 -9.15
C GLU A 83 -5.22 -10.42 -7.88
N MET A 84 -5.59 -9.71 -6.82
CA MET A 84 -6.01 -10.32 -5.56
C MET A 84 -7.35 -11.04 -5.71
N LYS A 85 -7.43 -12.28 -5.16
CA LYS A 85 -8.65 -13.10 -5.17
C LYS A 85 -9.56 -12.85 -3.97
N HIS A 86 -9.13 -12.01 -3.04
CA HIS A 86 -9.85 -11.61 -1.84
C HIS A 86 -9.81 -10.09 -1.71
N GLU A 87 -10.75 -9.53 -0.97
CA GLU A 87 -10.77 -8.10 -0.68
C GLU A 87 -9.70 -7.76 0.36
N GLU A 88 -8.95 -6.71 0.10
CA GLU A 88 -8.07 -6.06 1.07
C GLU A 88 -8.44 -4.58 1.15
N CYS A 89 -8.46 -4.05 2.36
CA CYS A 89 -8.57 -2.62 2.57
C CYS A 89 -7.28 -2.08 3.18
N TRP A 90 -6.81 -0.98 2.60
CA TRP A 90 -5.59 -0.28 2.98
C TRP A 90 -5.90 1.14 3.38
N CYS A 91 -5.10 1.68 4.30
CA CYS A 91 -5.11 3.08 4.66
C CYS A 91 -3.73 3.69 4.39
N LEU A 92 -3.71 4.79 3.67
CA LEU A 92 -2.57 5.69 3.56
C LEU A 92 -2.70 6.76 4.62
N TYR A 93 -1.68 6.94 5.43
CA TYR A 93 -1.56 8.01 6.41
C TYR A 93 -0.63 9.09 5.86
N LEU A 94 -1.08 10.33 5.84
CA LEU A 94 -0.39 11.44 5.20
C LEU A 94 -0.15 12.58 6.19
N ASN A 95 0.95 13.30 5.99
CA ASN A 95 1.20 14.56 6.69
C ASN A 95 0.52 15.75 5.97
N THR A 96 0.67 16.96 6.51
CA THR A 96 0.12 18.21 5.95
C THR A 96 0.60 18.51 4.53
N GLY A 97 1.77 17.98 4.13
CA GLY A 97 2.31 18.13 2.78
C GLY A 97 1.90 17.02 1.81
N ASN A 98 0.85 16.24 2.14
CA ASN A 98 0.38 15.09 1.37
C ASN A 98 1.43 13.99 1.15
N ARG A 99 2.48 13.94 1.97
CA ARG A 99 3.50 12.88 1.90
C ARG A 99 3.04 11.69 2.70
N ILE A 100 3.26 10.50 2.14
CA ILE A 100 2.92 9.25 2.82
C ILE A 100 3.85 9.06 4.02
N VAL A 101 3.26 8.99 5.21
CA VAL A 101 3.93 8.64 6.46
C VAL A 101 3.95 7.13 6.64
N GLU A 102 2.80 6.48 6.35
CA GLU A 102 2.66 5.03 6.44
C GLU A 102 1.58 4.51 5.49
N ARG A 103 1.74 3.27 5.05
CA ARG A 103 0.71 2.45 4.41
C ARG A 103 0.42 1.25 5.30
N GLN A 104 -0.82 1.07 5.65
CA GLN A 104 -1.23 -0.07 6.48
C GLN A 104 -2.39 -0.82 5.84
N ARG A 105 -2.29 -2.14 5.77
CA ARG A 105 -3.44 -2.96 5.49
C ARG A 105 -4.31 -3.02 6.75
N VAL A 106 -5.50 -2.44 6.67
CA VAL A 106 -6.42 -2.31 7.81
C VAL A 106 -7.45 -3.44 7.87
N SER A 107 -7.62 -4.15 6.76
CA SER A 107 -8.43 -5.37 6.74
C SER A 107 -8.04 -6.28 5.58
N GLN A 108 -8.22 -7.59 5.82
CA GLN A 108 -8.13 -8.64 4.83
C GLN A 108 -9.35 -9.53 5.02
N GLY A 109 -10.25 -9.51 4.04
CA GLY A 109 -11.54 -10.21 4.14
C GLY A 109 -11.51 -11.65 3.64
N GLY A 110 -12.53 -12.41 4.08
CA GLY A 110 -12.97 -13.64 3.43
C GLY A 110 -13.95 -13.33 2.29
N VAL A 111 -14.64 -14.38 1.81
CA VAL A 111 -15.49 -14.35 0.60
C VAL A 111 -16.70 -13.39 0.66
N GLN A 112 -17.07 -12.82 1.80
CA GLN A 112 -18.35 -12.11 1.97
C GLN A 112 -18.31 -10.65 2.46
N ALA A 113 -17.23 -10.08 2.91
CA ALA A 113 -17.01 -8.64 3.14
C ALA A 113 -15.76 -8.39 3.99
N THR A 114 -15.16 -7.24 3.80
CA THR A 114 -14.02 -6.78 4.58
C THR A 114 -14.52 -5.89 5.71
N VAL A 115 -14.46 -6.38 6.96
CA VAL A 115 -14.81 -5.55 8.11
C VAL A 115 -13.60 -4.70 8.49
N VAL A 116 -13.68 -3.39 8.19
CA VAL A 116 -12.69 -2.41 8.65
C VAL A 116 -13.15 -1.83 9.99
N ASP A 117 -12.33 -1.99 11.01
CA ASP A 117 -12.56 -1.30 12.28
C ASP A 117 -12.04 0.14 12.18
N HIS A 118 -12.94 1.10 12.01
CA HIS A 118 -12.62 2.51 11.91
C HIS A 118 -11.84 3.05 13.13
N ARG A 119 -12.02 2.46 14.33
CA ARG A 119 -11.30 2.87 15.54
C ARG A 119 -9.80 2.61 15.40
N LEU A 120 -9.40 1.48 14.78
CA LEU A 120 -8.00 1.14 14.55
C LEU A 120 -7.37 2.07 13.52
N VAL A 121 -8.12 2.47 12.49
CA VAL A 121 -7.66 3.46 11.50
C VAL A 121 -7.37 4.80 12.17
N ILE A 122 -8.30 5.30 12.98
CA ILE A 122 -8.14 6.59 13.67
C ILE A 122 -7.03 6.51 14.73
N LYS A 123 -7.00 5.43 15.53
CA LYS A 123 -5.91 5.21 16.50
C LYS A 123 -4.56 5.32 15.81
N ARG A 124 -4.39 4.64 14.67
CA ARG A 124 -3.10 4.66 13.96
C ARG A 124 -2.78 6.03 13.39
N ALA A 125 -3.76 6.75 12.87
CA ALA A 125 -3.58 8.11 12.39
C ALA A 125 -3.07 9.05 13.51
N LEU A 126 -3.61 8.93 14.73
CA LEU A 126 -3.18 9.70 15.90
C LEU A 126 -1.75 9.32 16.34
N GLU A 127 -1.41 8.04 16.37
CA GLU A 127 -0.05 7.56 16.69
C GLU A 127 1.01 8.12 15.73
N LEU A 128 0.65 8.24 14.44
CA LEU A 128 1.52 8.76 13.39
C LEU A 128 1.50 10.29 13.27
N LEU A 129 0.65 10.97 14.03
CA LEU A 129 0.36 12.40 13.87
C LEU A 129 -0.03 12.74 12.42
N ALA A 130 -0.72 11.81 11.76
CA ALA A 130 -1.20 12.01 10.41
C ALA A 130 -2.36 13.02 10.42
N THR A 131 -2.34 13.95 9.48
CA THR A 131 -3.38 14.97 9.33
C THR A 131 -4.39 14.64 8.25
N GLN A 132 -4.07 13.63 7.44
CA GLN A 132 -4.89 13.20 6.30
C GLN A 132 -4.78 11.70 6.12
N ILE A 133 -5.85 11.08 5.63
CA ILE A 133 -5.88 9.66 5.29
C ILE A 133 -6.55 9.44 3.94
N ILE A 134 -6.17 8.36 3.26
CA ILE A 134 -6.84 7.85 2.05
C ILE A 134 -7.10 6.37 2.27
N LEU A 135 -8.33 5.93 1.98
CA LEU A 135 -8.68 4.51 1.95
C LEU A 135 -8.54 3.96 0.54
N VAL A 136 -8.09 2.73 0.43
CA VAL A 136 -7.99 2.01 -0.83
C VAL A 136 -8.40 0.56 -0.62
N HIS A 137 -9.35 0.05 -1.40
CA HIS A 137 -9.64 -1.38 -1.41
C HIS A 137 -9.85 -1.93 -2.82
N ASN A 138 -9.79 -3.24 -2.95
CA ASN A 138 -10.03 -3.89 -4.23
C ASN A 138 -11.34 -4.65 -4.24
N HIS A 139 -11.94 -4.75 -5.44
CA HIS A 139 -13.05 -5.64 -5.72
C HIS A 139 -12.60 -6.81 -6.61
N PRO A 140 -12.47 -8.03 -6.07
CA PRO A 140 -12.13 -9.23 -6.86
C PRO A 140 -13.14 -9.56 -7.95
N SER A 141 -14.38 -9.10 -7.81
CA SER A 141 -15.44 -9.24 -8.81
C SER A 141 -15.11 -8.58 -10.15
N GLY A 142 -14.18 -7.63 -10.16
CA GLY A 142 -13.78 -6.86 -11.34
C GLY A 142 -14.56 -5.57 -11.56
N ALA A 143 -15.65 -5.31 -10.82
CA ALA A 143 -16.42 -4.07 -10.90
C ALA A 143 -15.93 -3.07 -9.84
N ALA A 144 -15.62 -1.82 -10.24
CA ALA A 144 -15.12 -0.78 -9.34
C ALA A 144 -16.25 0.05 -8.68
N LEU A 145 -17.52 -0.31 -8.90
CA LEU A 145 -18.63 0.44 -8.31
C LEU A 145 -18.74 0.19 -6.79
N PRO A 146 -18.95 1.24 -5.97
CA PRO A 146 -19.05 1.10 -4.52
C PRO A 146 -20.33 0.39 -4.11
N SER A 147 -20.22 -0.52 -3.16
CA SER A 147 -21.33 -1.12 -2.46
C SER A 147 -21.93 -0.15 -1.43
N GLU A 148 -23.12 -0.46 -0.90
CA GLU A 148 -23.69 0.31 0.21
C GLU A 148 -22.81 0.23 1.48
N GLN A 149 -22.14 -0.89 1.69
CA GLN A 149 -21.20 -1.07 2.81
C GLN A 149 -19.99 -0.14 2.67
N ASP A 150 -19.46 0.05 1.46
CA ASP A 150 -18.35 0.97 1.20
C ASP A 150 -18.75 2.42 1.49
N LYS A 151 -19.97 2.81 1.12
CA LYS A 151 -20.50 4.14 1.41
C LYS A 151 -20.64 4.37 2.91
N ILE A 152 -21.20 3.38 3.64
CA ILE A 152 -21.35 3.44 5.10
C ILE A 152 -19.97 3.51 5.78
N LEU A 153 -19.00 2.70 5.35
CA LEU A 153 -17.64 2.70 5.88
C LEU A 153 -16.98 4.06 5.66
N THR A 154 -17.05 4.58 4.43
CA THR A 154 -16.48 5.88 4.06
C THR A 154 -17.01 6.98 4.95
N LYS A 155 -18.34 7.04 5.13
CA LYS A 155 -18.99 8.02 6.00
C LYS A 155 -18.53 7.90 7.44
N LYS A 156 -18.52 6.69 8.01
CA LYS A 156 -18.10 6.46 9.41
C LYS A 156 -16.65 6.90 9.64
N ILE A 157 -15.74 6.58 8.70
CA ILE A 157 -14.34 6.97 8.83
C ILE A 157 -14.18 8.48 8.69
N ALA A 158 -14.86 9.11 7.73
CA ALA A 158 -14.82 10.55 7.55
C ALA A 158 -15.31 11.30 8.82
N GLU A 159 -16.44 10.88 9.37
CA GLU A 159 -17.00 11.46 10.61
C GLU A 159 -16.07 11.25 11.81
N ALA A 160 -15.52 10.04 11.98
CA ALA A 160 -14.61 9.75 13.08
C ALA A 160 -13.27 10.51 12.96
N ALA A 161 -12.73 10.64 11.75
CA ALA A 161 -11.50 11.39 11.48
C ALA A 161 -11.68 12.89 11.75
N ALA A 162 -12.82 13.46 11.36
CA ALA A 162 -13.12 14.87 11.54
C ALA A 162 -13.14 15.30 13.03
N LEU A 163 -13.48 14.39 13.97
CA LEU A 163 -13.43 14.67 15.41
C LEU A 163 -12.00 14.98 15.91
N PHE A 164 -10.99 14.62 15.17
CA PHE A 164 -9.57 14.80 15.51
C PHE A 164 -8.84 15.68 14.49
N ASP A 165 -9.57 16.48 13.72
CA ASP A 165 -9.03 17.35 12.66
C ASP A 165 -8.24 16.57 11.59
N ILE A 166 -8.51 15.26 11.42
CA ILE A 166 -7.95 14.41 10.38
C ILE A 166 -8.91 14.38 9.19
N ARG A 167 -8.42 14.60 7.98
CA ARG A 167 -9.26 14.59 6.78
C ARG A 167 -9.17 13.26 6.05
N LEU A 168 -10.31 12.64 5.74
CA LEU A 168 -10.38 11.60 4.72
C LEU A 168 -10.36 12.28 3.35
N LEU A 169 -9.23 12.20 2.64
CA LEU A 169 -9.05 12.86 1.35
C LEU A 169 -9.79 12.14 0.21
N ASP A 170 -9.77 10.81 0.23
CA ASP A 170 -10.46 9.99 -0.77
C ASP A 170 -10.67 8.56 -0.24
N HIS A 171 -11.57 7.84 -0.88
CA HIS A 171 -11.70 6.40 -0.79
C HIS A 171 -11.72 5.85 -2.22
N LEU A 172 -10.74 4.99 -2.53
CA LEU A 172 -10.54 4.46 -3.87
C LEU A 172 -10.87 2.98 -3.92
N ILE A 173 -11.62 2.58 -4.93
CA ILE A 173 -11.86 1.18 -5.25
C ILE A 173 -11.04 0.84 -6.47
N ILE A 174 -10.24 -0.23 -6.42
CA ILE A 174 -9.42 -0.71 -7.53
C ILE A 174 -9.93 -2.09 -7.95
N ALA A 175 -10.26 -2.22 -9.22
CA ALA A 175 -10.73 -3.47 -9.80
C ALA A 175 -10.10 -3.68 -11.19
N ARG A 176 -10.26 -4.87 -11.76
CA ARG A 176 -9.79 -5.16 -13.12
C ARG A 176 -10.45 -4.26 -14.17
N GLY A 177 -11.72 -3.95 -13.97
CA GLY A 177 -12.50 -3.10 -14.89
C GLY A 177 -12.25 -1.60 -14.76
N GLY A 178 -11.41 -1.16 -13.81
CA GLY A 178 -11.12 0.25 -13.61
C GLY A 178 -10.91 0.61 -12.14
N GLU A 179 -11.08 1.89 -11.85
CA GLU A 179 -11.06 2.45 -10.50
C GLU A 179 -12.26 3.36 -10.26
N TYR A 180 -12.56 3.57 -9.00
CA TYR A 180 -13.59 4.49 -8.55
C TYR A 180 -13.06 5.35 -7.40
N SER A 181 -13.29 6.66 -7.47
CA SER A 181 -12.96 7.63 -6.42
C SER A 181 -14.24 8.21 -5.84
N PHE A 182 -14.40 8.11 -4.54
CA PHE A 182 -15.54 8.71 -3.83
C PHE A 182 -15.53 10.23 -3.91
N ARG A 183 -14.34 10.84 -3.90
CA ARG A 183 -14.19 12.29 -4.02
C ARG A 183 -14.57 12.78 -5.43
N GLN A 184 -14.06 12.12 -6.48
CA GLN A 184 -14.35 12.53 -7.86
C GLN A 184 -15.82 12.33 -8.21
N SER A 185 -16.49 11.34 -7.60
CA SER A 185 -17.92 11.10 -7.80
C SER A 185 -18.84 11.97 -6.92
N GLY A 186 -18.27 12.83 -6.05
CA GLY A 186 -19.04 13.71 -5.17
C GLY A 186 -19.66 13.03 -3.95
N LEU A 187 -19.28 11.78 -3.67
CA LEU A 187 -19.74 11.04 -2.48
C LEU A 187 -18.92 11.34 -1.22
N LEU A 188 -17.78 12.02 -1.38
CA LEU A 188 -16.93 12.53 -0.30
C LEU A 188 -16.62 14.01 -0.58
N GLN A 189 -16.88 14.88 0.42
CA GLN A 189 -16.63 16.34 0.34
C GLN A 189 -15.31 16.71 1.00
#